data_d5dfb736c600c0178213117f1fdb0c19
#
_entry.id   d5dfb736c600c0178213117f1fdb0c19
#
_cell.length_a   1.000
_cell.length_b   1.000
_cell.length_c   1.000
_cell.angle_alpha   90.00
_cell.angle_beta   90.00
_cell.angle_gamma   90.00
#
_symmetry.space_group_name_H-M   'P 1'
#
loop_
_entity.id
_entity.type
_entity.pdbx_description
1 polymer ?
#
loop_
_entity_poly.entity_id
_entity_poly.type
_entity_poly.pdbx_seq_one_letter_code
_entity_poly.pdbx_strand_id
1 'polypeptide(L)'
;MKTSLNDNNPVSSFANAPQATLLGAEAELQKHFELADMGLPGARRLVTLLNYTWSRSEISVKPGDMVRFYTPAQQDWEASLVFRDGSSQTGQSDHLLNLQLGLEHPGRLSQQTVLLSYASERTTSRGPVGSSFPDIQESPGLRLDLVARQAVNLLGQDALLKLEARNLLGRGYREFQKSGSNIVYFNRYDIGRSYSLSM
;
A
#
# COMPACT_ATOMS: atom_id res chain seq x y z
N MET A 1 -14.06 -7.53 -9.75
CA MET A 1 -13.92 -8.62 -10.72
C MET A 1 -14.65 -8.23 -11.99
N LYS A 2 -14.04 -8.38 -13.18
CA LYS A 2 -14.69 -8.07 -14.45
C LYS A 2 -15.23 -9.37 -15.04
N THR A 3 -16.53 -9.46 -15.24
CA THR A 3 -17.16 -10.56 -15.95
C THR A 3 -17.67 -10.06 -17.27
N SER A 4 -17.28 -10.66 -18.38
CA SER A 4 -17.91 -10.42 -19.68
C SER A 4 -19.06 -11.42 -19.84
N LEU A 5 -20.28 -10.94 -19.80
CA LEU A 5 -21.47 -11.73 -20.13
C LEU A 5 -21.84 -11.64 -21.64
N ASN A 6 -21.20 -10.73 -22.36
CA ASN A 6 -21.30 -10.54 -23.81
C ASN A 6 -20.06 -9.81 -24.30
N ASP A 7 -19.53 -10.15 -25.46
CA ASP A 7 -18.27 -9.64 -26.02
C ASP A 7 -18.18 -8.09 -26.14
N ASN A 8 -19.29 -7.38 -26.03
CA ASN A 8 -19.34 -5.94 -26.24
C ASN A 8 -19.60 -5.09 -24.97
N ASN A 9 -19.82 -5.69 -23.80
CA ASN A 9 -20.10 -4.91 -22.58
C ASN A 9 -19.58 -5.60 -21.32
N PRO A 10 -18.31 -5.39 -20.94
CA PRO A 10 -17.74 -6.01 -19.75
C PRO A 10 -18.41 -5.46 -18.48
N VAL A 11 -19.00 -6.32 -17.69
CA VAL A 11 -19.59 -6.00 -16.39
C VAL A 11 -18.59 -6.30 -15.30
N SER A 12 -18.38 -5.35 -14.37
CA SER A 12 -17.61 -5.57 -13.14
C SER A 12 -18.58 -5.88 -12.00
N SER A 13 -18.28 -6.93 -11.25
CA SER A 13 -19.10 -7.35 -10.11
C SER A 13 -18.23 -7.86 -8.97
N PHE A 14 -18.86 -8.12 -7.82
CA PHE A 14 -18.23 -8.70 -6.65
C PHE A 14 -18.74 -10.13 -6.44
N ALA A 15 -17.86 -10.99 -5.95
CA ALA A 15 -18.18 -12.32 -5.50
C ALA A 15 -17.33 -12.66 -4.29
N ASN A 16 -17.90 -13.35 -3.31
CA ASN A 16 -17.15 -13.89 -2.19
C ASN A 16 -16.54 -15.23 -2.59
N ALA A 17 -15.28 -15.44 -2.24
CA ALA A 17 -14.67 -16.76 -2.39
C ALA A 17 -15.34 -17.75 -1.42
N PRO A 18 -15.45 -19.04 -1.79
CA PRO A 18 -16.04 -20.05 -0.92
C PRO A 18 -15.33 -20.18 0.42
N GLN A 19 -14.00 -20.17 0.37
CA GLN A 19 -13.13 -20.23 1.53
C GLN A 19 -11.85 -19.46 1.25
N ALA A 20 -11.34 -18.80 2.28
CA ALA A 20 -10.01 -18.18 2.25
C ALA A 20 -9.32 -18.35 3.59
N THR A 21 -8.02 -18.59 3.55
CA THR A 21 -7.15 -18.64 4.72
C THR A 21 -6.23 -17.42 4.68
N LEU A 22 -6.03 -16.79 5.82
CA LEU A 22 -5.09 -15.69 6.01
C LEU A 22 -4.17 -16.04 7.18
N LEU A 23 -2.87 -16.00 6.94
CA LEU A 23 -1.84 -16.13 7.96
C LEU A 23 -0.94 -14.91 7.89
N GLY A 24 -0.50 -14.41 9.05
CA GLY A 24 0.40 -13.27 9.08
C GLY A 24 1.14 -13.12 10.39
N ALA A 25 2.15 -12.28 10.39
CA ALA A 25 2.90 -11.85 11.55
C ALA A 25 3.22 -10.37 11.44
N GLU A 26 3.19 -9.68 12.56
CA GLU A 26 3.52 -8.26 12.66
C GLU A 26 4.63 -8.07 13.68
N ALA A 27 5.54 -7.14 13.38
CA ALA A 27 6.59 -6.72 14.27
C ALA A 27 6.65 -5.20 14.31
N GLU A 28 6.70 -4.65 15.51
CA GLU A 28 6.89 -3.23 15.75
C GLU A 28 8.09 -3.00 16.64
N LEU A 29 8.91 -2.02 16.26
CA LEU A 29 10.03 -1.55 17.05
C LEU A 29 9.95 -0.03 17.18
N GLN A 30 9.87 0.45 18.42
CA GLN A 30 9.98 1.86 18.72
C GLN A 30 11.17 2.09 19.64
N LYS A 31 12.07 2.99 19.26
CA LYS A 31 13.26 3.32 20.03
C LYS A 31 13.58 4.79 19.95
N HIS A 32 13.93 5.36 21.08
CA HIS A 32 14.46 6.70 21.21
C HIS A 32 15.94 6.61 21.59
N PHE A 33 16.78 7.39 20.92
CA PHE A 33 18.21 7.46 21.19
C PHE A 33 18.55 8.92 21.50
N GLU A 34 19.04 9.18 22.71
CA GLU A 34 19.59 10.48 23.05
C GLU A 34 20.94 10.65 22.34
N LEU A 35 21.05 11.64 21.46
CA LEU A 35 22.27 11.82 20.68
C LEU A 35 23.45 12.27 21.53
N ALA A 36 23.20 12.87 22.68
CA ALA A 36 24.22 13.20 23.66
C ALA A 36 24.96 11.94 24.17
N ASP A 37 24.25 10.82 24.38
CA ASP A 37 24.84 9.55 24.80
C ASP A 37 25.73 8.93 23.71
N MET A 38 25.54 9.36 22.46
CA MET A 38 26.35 8.95 21.30
C MET A 38 27.51 9.93 21.01
N GLY A 39 27.77 10.90 21.90
CA GLY A 39 28.82 11.88 21.73
C GLY A 39 28.50 13.00 20.72
N LEU A 40 27.26 13.11 20.27
CA LEU A 40 26.84 14.19 19.37
C LEU A 40 26.35 15.41 20.17
N PRO A 41 26.82 16.64 19.81
CA PRO A 41 26.47 17.82 20.59
C PRO A 41 24.97 18.20 20.41
N GLY A 42 24.39 18.70 21.49
CA GLY A 42 23.04 19.24 21.52
C GLY A 42 22.00 18.30 22.13
N ALA A 43 20.97 18.88 22.74
CA ALA A 43 19.86 18.15 23.34
C ALA A 43 18.88 17.64 22.24
N ARG A 44 19.33 16.74 21.37
CA ARG A 44 18.52 16.14 20.32
C ARG A 44 18.38 14.64 20.55
N ARG A 45 17.25 14.10 20.11
CA ARG A 45 17.02 12.65 20.11
C ARG A 45 16.59 12.17 18.73
N LEU A 46 17.07 10.98 18.39
CA LEU A 46 16.60 10.22 17.24
C LEU A 46 15.45 9.32 17.68
N VAL A 47 14.31 9.47 17.04
CA VAL A 47 13.13 8.62 17.21
C VAL A 47 13.06 7.69 16.04
N THR A 48 13.06 6.39 16.31
CA THR A 48 12.91 5.36 15.30
C THR A 48 11.62 4.60 15.56
N LEU A 49 10.77 4.50 14.55
CA LEU A 49 9.60 3.62 14.53
C LEU A 49 9.70 2.76 13.29
N LEU A 50 9.70 1.46 13.49
CA LEU A 50 9.67 0.45 12.43
C LEU A 50 8.46 -0.44 12.65
N ASN A 51 7.64 -0.58 11.63
CA ASN A 51 6.53 -1.52 11.59
C ASN A 51 6.67 -2.39 10.34
N TYR A 52 6.60 -3.69 10.51
CA TYR A 52 6.64 -4.65 9.43
C TYR A 52 5.52 -5.66 9.60
N THR A 53 4.73 -5.83 8.56
CA THR A 53 3.68 -6.85 8.46
C THR A 53 4.04 -7.81 7.33
N TRP A 54 4.06 -9.08 7.66
CA TRP A 54 4.04 -10.15 6.69
C TRP A 54 2.69 -10.84 6.76
N SER A 55 2.08 -11.07 5.59
CA SER A 55 0.81 -11.79 5.51
C SER A 55 0.77 -12.64 4.23
N ARG A 56 0.11 -13.76 4.31
CA ARG A 56 -0.13 -14.64 3.16
C ARG A 56 -1.57 -15.08 3.19
N SER A 57 -2.25 -14.87 2.09
CA SER A 57 -3.62 -15.35 1.90
C SER A 57 -3.69 -16.39 0.81
N GLU A 58 -4.64 -17.30 0.94
CA GLU A 58 -4.89 -18.37 -0.02
C GLU A 58 -6.39 -18.62 -0.12
N ILE A 59 -6.91 -18.57 -1.34
CA ILE A 59 -8.30 -18.92 -1.65
C ILE A 59 -8.34 -20.42 -1.92
N SER A 60 -9.27 -21.13 -1.27
CA SER A 60 -9.56 -22.53 -1.52
C SER A 60 -10.85 -22.68 -2.29
N VAL A 61 -10.79 -23.44 -3.38
CA VAL A 61 -11.94 -23.78 -4.23
C VAL A 61 -11.99 -25.26 -4.42
N LYS A 62 -13.11 -25.88 -4.03
CA LYS A 62 -13.35 -27.32 -4.18
C LYS A 62 -14.31 -27.58 -5.34
N PRO A 63 -14.26 -28.77 -5.96
CA PRO A 63 -15.28 -29.19 -6.94
C PRO A 63 -16.69 -29.09 -6.33
N GLY A 64 -17.59 -28.45 -7.07
CA GLY A 64 -18.98 -28.23 -6.63
C GLY A 64 -19.22 -26.97 -5.80
N ASP A 65 -18.18 -26.22 -5.41
CA ASP A 65 -18.36 -24.92 -4.79
C ASP A 65 -19.03 -23.95 -5.76
N MET A 66 -20.05 -23.24 -5.28
CA MET A 66 -20.79 -22.25 -6.06
C MET A 66 -20.56 -20.85 -5.49
N VAL A 67 -20.54 -19.87 -6.37
CA VAL A 67 -20.44 -18.45 -5.98
C VAL A 67 -21.52 -17.65 -6.67
N ARG A 68 -22.06 -16.68 -5.97
CA ARG A 68 -23.08 -15.78 -6.47
C ARG A 68 -22.46 -14.45 -6.86
N PHE A 69 -22.71 -14.03 -8.09
CA PHE A 69 -22.39 -12.67 -8.51
C PHE A 69 -23.52 -11.71 -8.14
N TYR A 70 -23.13 -10.56 -7.61
CA TYR A 70 -24.05 -9.46 -7.37
C TYR A 70 -24.27 -8.69 -8.68
N THR A 71 -24.97 -9.31 -9.61
CA THR A 71 -25.48 -8.70 -10.85
C THR A 71 -26.99 -8.61 -10.78
N PRO A 72 -27.66 -7.82 -11.61
CA PRO A 72 -29.13 -7.80 -11.64
C PRO A 72 -29.77 -9.17 -11.84
N ALA A 73 -29.09 -10.10 -12.49
CA ALA A 73 -29.57 -11.45 -12.74
C ALA A 73 -29.30 -12.44 -11.60
N GLN A 74 -28.49 -12.08 -10.59
CA GLN A 74 -28.12 -12.94 -9.43
C GLN A 74 -27.81 -14.39 -9.82
N GLN A 75 -26.89 -14.58 -10.72
CA GLN A 75 -26.59 -15.90 -11.27
C GLN A 75 -25.52 -16.59 -10.42
N ASP A 76 -25.75 -17.88 -10.10
CA ASP A 76 -24.77 -18.74 -9.43
C ASP A 76 -23.84 -19.40 -10.46
N TRP A 77 -22.54 -19.42 -10.17
CA TRP A 77 -21.51 -19.97 -11.03
C TRP A 77 -20.64 -20.95 -10.25
N GLU A 78 -20.06 -21.93 -10.94
CA GLU A 78 -19.01 -22.73 -10.32
C GLU A 78 -17.84 -21.85 -9.90
N ALA A 79 -17.43 -22.00 -8.64
CA ALA A 79 -16.37 -21.17 -8.06
C ALA A 79 -15.03 -21.29 -8.80
N SER A 80 -14.75 -22.46 -9.38
CA SER A 80 -13.56 -22.74 -10.21
C SER A 80 -13.47 -21.90 -11.48
N LEU A 81 -14.58 -21.41 -12.00
CA LEU A 81 -14.61 -20.49 -13.14
C LEU A 81 -14.22 -19.07 -12.74
N VAL A 82 -14.41 -18.73 -11.46
CA VAL A 82 -14.27 -17.38 -10.92
C VAL A 82 -12.97 -17.19 -10.17
N PHE A 83 -12.61 -18.17 -9.37
CA PHE A 83 -11.44 -18.15 -8.51
C PHE A 83 -10.49 -19.29 -8.91
N ARG A 84 -9.21 -18.98 -8.92
CA ARG A 84 -8.17 -20.00 -9.04
C ARG A 84 -7.83 -20.49 -7.64
N ASP A 85 -7.89 -21.79 -7.44
CA ASP A 85 -7.44 -22.45 -6.21
C ASP A 85 -5.98 -22.09 -5.92
N GLY A 86 -5.64 -21.85 -4.65
CA GLY A 86 -4.31 -21.42 -4.21
C GLY A 86 -3.97 -19.95 -4.49
N SER A 87 -4.86 -19.16 -5.11
CA SER A 87 -4.59 -17.75 -5.38
C SER A 87 -4.75 -16.86 -4.15
N SER A 88 -3.97 -15.77 -4.09
CA SER A 88 -4.06 -14.78 -3.01
C SER A 88 -5.39 -14.02 -3.05
N GLN A 89 -5.83 -13.47 -1.92
CA GLN A 89 -6.96 -12.53 -1.86
C GLN A 89 -6.64 -11.23 -2.61
N THR A 90 -7.66 -10.57 -3.10
CA THR A 90 -7.52 -9.25 -3.73
C THR A 90 -7.32 -8.15 -2.69
N GLY A 91 -6.53 -7.15 -3.04
CA GLY A 91 -6.28 -5.98 -2.20
C GLY A 91 -5.20 -6.17 -1.12
N GLN A 92 -4.61 -7.36 -1.00
CA GLN A 92 -3.65 -7.69 0.03
C GLN A 92 -2.23 -7.78 -0.52
N SER A 93 -1.32 -7.02 0.08
CA SER A 93 0.13 -7.14 -0.14
C SER A 93 0.72 -8.11 0.88
N ASP A 94 1.62 -8.99 0.44
CA ASP A 94 2.27 -9.96 1.34
C ASP A 94 3.25 -9.29 2.30
N HIS A 95 3.81 -8.15 1.92
CA HIS A 95 4.77 -7.40 2.73
C HIS A 95 4.40 -5.93 2.81
N LEU A 96 4.28 -5.41 4.02
CA LEU A 96 4.16 -4.00 4.34
C LEU A 96 5.29 -3.59 5.26
N LEU A 97 5.95 -2.48 4.96
CA LEU A 97 7.00 -1.91 5.77
C LEU A 97 6.78 -0.41 5.94
N ASN A 98 6.83 0.07 7.16
CA ASN A 98 6.86 1.49 7.49
C ASN A 98 8.05 1.77 8.40
N LEU A 99 8.91 2.67 7.98
CA LEU A 99 10.03 3.16 8.78
C LEU A 99 9.90 4.68 8.92
N GLN A 100 9.89 5.13 10.15
CA GLN A 100 9.95 6.54 10.49
C GLN A 100 11.24 6.81 11.25
N LEU A 101 12.00 7.78 10.78
CA LEU A 101 13.18 8.31 11.44
C LEU A 101 12.94 9.79 11.74
N GLY A 102 12.82 10.14 13.00
CA GLY A 102 12.58 11.48 13.47
C GLY A 102 13.79 12.01 14.24
N LEU A 103 14.28 13.19 13.86
CA LEU A 103 15.22 13.94 14.66
C LEU A 103 14.43 15.07 15.34
N GLU A 104 14.45 15.09 16.67
CA GLU A 104 13.70 16.09 17.43
C GLU A 104 14.55 16.71 18.55
N HIS A 105 14.16 17.90 18.97
CA HIS A 105 14.75 18.60 20.10
C HIS A 105 13.71 18.69 21.23
N PRO A 106 13.86 17.98 22.36
CA PRO A 106 12.85 17.93 23.43
C PRO A 106 12.47 19.30 24.04
N GLY A 107 13.43 20.23 24.11
CA GLY A 107 13.22 21.55 24.69
C GLY A 107 12.79 22.64 23.71
N ARG A 108 12.59 22.32 22.44
CA ARG A 108 12.17 23.27 21.39
C ARG A 108 11.27 22.53 20.40
N LEU A 109 10.31 23.23 19.82
CA LEU A 109 9.48 22.69 18.74
C LEU A 109 10.32 22.61 17.44
N SER A 110 11.21 21.62 17.39
CA SER A 110 12.08 21.33 16.24
C SER A 110 12.03 19.83 15.99
N GLN A 111 11.47 19.43 14.85
CA GLN A 111 11.30 18.03 14.47
C GLN A 111 11.49 17.89 12.96
N GLN A 112 12.33 16.95 12.54
CA GLN A 112 12.50 16.56 11.16
C GLN A 112 12.23 15.06 11.08
N THR A 113 11.32 14.64 10.22
CA THR A 113 10.89 13.24 10.13
C THR A 113 10.96 12.77 8.68
N VAL A 114 11.66 11.68 8.47
CA VAL A 114 11.67 10.91 7.22
C VAL A 114 10.75 9.73 7.40
N LEU A 115 9.85 9.51 6.44
CA LEU A 115 8.93 8.39 6.40
C LEU A 115 9.21 7.58 5.14
N LEU A 116 9.52 6.31 5.32
CA LEU A 116 9.69 5.35 4.26
C LEU A 116 8.58 4.32 4.38
N SER A 117 7.78 4.15 3.34
CA SER A 117 6.74 3.13 3.28
C SER A 117 6.91 2.25 2.05
N TYR A 118 6.67 0.96 2.23
CA TYR A 118 6.74 -0.03 1.17
C TYR A 118 5.55 -0.98 1.26
N ALA A 119 4.98 -1.30 0.10
CA ALA A 119 4.04 -2.40 -0.05
C ALA A 119 4.43 -3.24 -1.26
N SER A 120 4.39 -4.57 -1.10
CA SER A 120 4.62 -5.48 -2.21
C SER A 120 3.46 -5.45 -3.22
N GLU A 121 3.67 -6.02 -4.38
CA GLU A 121 2.64 -6.19 -5.39
C GLU A 121 1.44 -6.94 -4.84
N ARG A 122 0.25 -6.59 -5.33
CA ARG A 122 -1.01 -7.23 -4.93
C ARG A 122 -1.98 -7.33 -6.09
N THR A 123 -2.82 -8.32 -6.06
CA THR A 123 -3.92 -8.47 -7.02
C THR A 123 -5.03 -7.48 -6.67
N THR A 124 -5.42 -6.61 -7.59
CA THR A 124 -6.53 -5.65 -7.42
C THR A 124 -7.83 -6.17 -8.02
N SER A 125 -7.73 -6.94 -9.10
CA SER A 125 -8.90 -7.53 -9.75
C SER A 125 -8.56 -8.87 -10.37
N ARG A 126 -9.51 -9.79 -10.36
CA ARG A 126 -9.38 -11.06 -11.07
C ARG A 126 -9.55 -10.85 -12.57
N GLY A 127 -8.92 -11.72 -13.36
CA GLY A 127 -9.18 -11.84 -14.77
C GLY A 127 -10.66 -12.17 -15.04
N PRO A 128 -11.13 -12.00 -16.29
CA PRO A 128 -12.49 -12.37 -16.65
C PRO A 128 -12.78 -13.84 -16.41
N VAL A 129 -13.99 -14.14 -15.97
CA VAL A 129 -14.45 -15.52 -15.70
C VAL A 129 -14.31 -16.40 -16.93
N GLY A 130 -13.77 -17.60 -16.75
CA GLY A 130 -13.59 -18.59 -17.82
C GLY A 130 -12.54 -18.23 -18.87
N SER A 131 -11.77 -17.14 -18.64
CA SER A 131 -10.70 -16.72 -19.55
C SER A 131 -9.32 -17.10 -19.03
N SER A 132 -8.34 -17.15 -19.95
CA SER A 132 -6.92 -17.30 -19.62
C SER A 132 -6.22 -15.96 -19.33
N PHE A 133 -6.96 -14.85 -19.29
CA PHE A 133 -6.37 -13.54 -18.99
C PHE A 133 -5.88 -13.48 -17.55
N PRO A 134 -4.66 -12.97 -17.32
CA PRO A 134 -4.10 -12.82 -15.98
C PRO A 134 -4.90 -11.86 -15.12
N ASP A 135 -4.75 -12.02 -13.81
CA ASP A 135 -5.25 -11.05 -12.83
C ASP A 135 -4.59 -9.69 -13.03
N ILE A 136 -5.31 -8.63 -12.66
CA ILE A 136 -4.76 -7.27 -12.61
C ILE A 136 -4.04 -7.11 -11.28
N GLN A 137 -2.79 -6.69 -11.36
CA GLN A 137 -1.92 -6.46 -10.22
C GLN A 137 -1.58 -4.98 -10.10
N GLU A 138 -1.46 -4.50 -8.88
CA GLU A 138 -0.92 -3.19 -8.54
C GLU A 138 0.49 -3.34 -7.95
N SER A 139 1.38 -2.43 -8.31
CA SER A 139 2.73 -2.34 -7.73
C SER A 139 2.89 -1.03 -6.97
N PRO A 140 2.51 -0.97 -5.68
CA PRO A 140 2.65 0.26 -4.88
C PRO A 140 4.12 0.66 -4.69
N GLY A 141 4.97 -0.31 -4.31
CA GLY A 141 6.40 -0.14 -4.17
C GLY A 141 6.82 0.77 -3.02
N LEU A 142 7.98 1.40 -3.17
CA LEU A 142 8.62 2.23 -2.15
C LEU A 142 8.23 3.70 -2.30
N ARG A 143 7.91 4.36 -1.19
CA ARG A 143 7.56 5.78 -1.09
C ARG A 143 8.39 6.44 0.00
N LEU A 144 8.84 7.67 -0.24
CA LEU A 144 9.64 8.47 0.69
C LEU A 144 9.00 9.84 0.85
N ASP A 145 8.72 10.20 2.10
CA ASP A 145 8.16 11.49 2.49
C ASP A 145 9.06 12.14 3.56
N LEU A 146 9.06 13.48 3.59
CA LEU A 146 9.76 14.29 4.58
C LEU A 146 8.80 15.29 5.19
N VAL A 147 8.82 15.40 6.52
CA VAL A 147 8.10 16.45 7.26
C VAL A 147 9.09 17.12 8.20
N ALA A 148 9.19 18.45 8.14
CA ALA A 148 9.98 19.24 9.06
C ALA A 148 9.09 20.29 9.74
N ARG A 149 9.25 20.43 11.04
CA ARG A 149 8.58 21.44 11.87
C ARG A 149 9.62 22.19 12.67
N GLN A 150 9.53 23.51 12.68
CA GLN A 150 10.47 24.36 13.39
C GLN A 150 9.74 25.56 14.00
N ALA A 151 9.83 25.71 15.32
CA ALA A 151 9.44 26.94 15.95
C ALA A 151 10.45 28.04 15.60
N VAL A 152 9.94 29.17 15.18
CA VAL A 152 10.70 30.36 14.81
C VAL A 152 10.09 31.57 15.48
N ASN A 153 10.92 32.57 15.85
CA ASN A 153 10.43 33.85 16.27
C ASN A 153 10.54 34.84 15.13
N LEU A 154 9.43 35.33 14.63
CA LEU A 154 9.34 36.29 13.55
C LEU A 154 8.82 37.63 14.10
N LEU A 155 9.65 38.62 14.08
CA LEU A 155 9.30 40.00 14.53
C LEU A 155 8.71 40.04 15.97
N GLY A 156 9.21 39.19 16.86
CA GLY A 156 8.76 39.10 18.23
C GLY A 156 7.51 38.23 18.46
N GLN A 157 7.01 37.57 17.44
CA GLN A 157 5.91 36.61 17.53
C GLN A 157 6.40 35.20 17.29
N ASP A 158 5.94 34.26 18.10
CA ASP A 158 6.26 32.84 17.91
C ASP A 158 5.38 32.24 16.82
N ALA A 159 6.00 31.61 15.88
CA ALA A 159 5.36 30.90 14.76
C ALA A 159 5.92 29.49 14.59
N LEU A 160 5.11 28.60 14.06
CA LEU A 160 5.51 27.22 13.73
C LEU A 160 5.60 27.05 12.22
N LEU A 161 6.82 27.01 11.69
CA LEU A 161 7.07 26.73 10.29
C LEU A 161 6.99 25.21 10.06
N LYS A 162 6.19 24.78 9.09
CA LYS A 162 6.06 23.38 8.69
C LYS A 162 6.34 23.24 7.20
N LEU A 163 7.30 22.38 6.86
CA LEU A 163 7.62 21.95 5.50
C LEU A 163 7.21 20.49 5.33
N GLU A 164 6.51 20.16 4.25
CA GLU A 164 6.24 18.80 3.84
C GLU A 164 6.71 18.59 2.40
N ALA A 165 7.36 17.46 2.17
CA ALA A 165 7.72 16.98 0.84
C ALA A 165 7.29 15.53 0.73
N ARG A 166 6.38 15.23 -0.21
CA ARG A 166 5.77 13.91 -0.35
C ARG A 166 6.13 13.28 -1.68
N ASN A 167 6.19 11.95 -1.66
CA ASN A 167 6.50 11.13 -2.83
C ASN A 167 7.84 11.54 -3.49
N LEU A 168 8.89 11.75 -2.69
CA LEU A 168 10.21 12.21 -3.13
C LEU A 168 10.86 11.30 -4.18
N LEU A 169 10.54 10.00 -4.15
CA LEU A 169 10.99 9.03 -5.15
C LEU A 169 10.23 9.13 -6.48
N GLY A 170 9.16 9.95 -6.55
CA GLY A 170 8.36 10.10 -7.77
C GLY A 170 7.62 8.82 -8.15
N ARG A 171 7.18 8.03 -7.15
CA ARG A 171 6.46 6.79 -7.43
C ARG A 171 5.10 7.11 -8.05
N GLY A 172 4.86 6.59 -9.26
CA GLY A 172 3.57 6.65 -9.95
C GLY A 172 2.68 5.46 -9.60
N TYR A 173 1.41 5.55 -9.97
CA TYR A 173 0.46 4.45 -9.89
C TYR A 173 0.63 3.51 -11.08
N ARG A 174 0.58 2.20 -10.83
CA ARG A 174 0.74 1.17 -11.87
C ARG A 174 -0.14 -0.02 -11.57
N GLU A 175 -1.10 -0.26 -12.45
CA GLU A 175 -1.83 -1.51 -12.55
C GLU A 175 -1.51 -2.19 -13.87
N PHE A 176 -1.29 -3.48 -13.84
CA PHE A 176 -0.87 -4.23 -15.01
C PHE A 176 -1.34 -5.69 -14.95
N GLN A 177 -1.39 -6.31 -16.09
CA GLN A 177 -1.50 -7.76 -16.27
C GLN A 177 -0.15 -8.29 -16.75
N LYS A 178 0.26 -9.44 -16.22
CA LYS A 178 1.52 -10.08 -16.55
C LYS A 178 1.28 -11.51 -17.03
N SER A 179 1.77 -11.82 -18.24
CA SER A 179 1.76 -13.17 -18.82
C SER A 179 3.16 -13.52 -19.29
N GLY A 180 3.83 -14.39 -18.54
CA GLY A 180 5.26 -14.68 -18.76
C GLY A 180 6.12 -13.41 -18.58
N SER A 181 6.86 -13.03 -19.62
CA SER A 181 7.65 -11.79 -19.66
C SER A 181 6.88 -10.57 -20.14
N ASN A 182 5.67 -10.75 -20.67
CA ASN A 182 4.88 -9.64 -21.22
C ASN A 182 4.09 -8.95 -20.13
N ILE A 183 4.16 -7.62 -20.13
CA ILE A 183 3.41 -6.75 -19.21
C ILE A 183 2.55 -5.80 -20.03
N VAL A 184 1.26 -5.77 -19.71
CA VAL A 184 0.30 -4.83 -20.28
C VAL A 184 -0.23 -3.96 -19.15
N TYR A 185 -0.04 -2.65 -19.26
CA TYR A 185 -0.55 -1.69 -18.27
C TYR A 185 -2.04 -1.50 -18.45
N PHE A 186 -2.79 -1.70 -17.36
CA PHE A 186 -4.23 -1.42 -17.28
C PHE A 186 -4.47 0.04 -16.89
N ASN A 187 -3.76 0.50 -15.86
CA ASN A 187 -3.70 1.90 -15.45
C ASN A 187 -2.25 2.28 -15.15
N ARG A 188 -1.83 3.43 -15.67
CA ARG A 188 -0.52 3.99 -15.36
C ARG A 188 -0.59 5.51 -15.39
N TYR A 189 -0.26 6.15 -14.27
CA TYR A 189 -0.19 7.60 -14.20
C TYR A 189 0.82 8.05 -13.15
N ASP A 190 1.34 9.25 -13.31
CA ASP A 190 2.25 9.86 -12.37
C ASP A 190 1.46 10.60 -11.30
N ILE A 191 1.74 10.28 -10.03
CA ILE A 191 1.13 10.97 -8.89
C ILE A 191 1.83 12.32 -8.66
N GLY A 192 3.09 12.43 -9.10
CA GLY A 192 3.93 13.61 -8.89
C GLY A 192 4.54 13.66 -7.48
N ARG A 193 5.39 14.65 -7.28
CA ARG A 193 5.93 15.06 -5.98
C ARG A 193 5.17 16.29 -5.50
N SER A 194 4.86 16.37 -4.23
CA SER A 194 4.21 17.54 -3.67
C SER A 194 5.06 18.16 -2.57
N TYR A 195 5.06 19.49 -2.54
CA TYR A 195 5.76 20.29 -1.54
C TYR A 195 4.78 21.30 -0.97
N SER A 196 4.76 21.43 0.35
CA SER A 196 3.95 22.43 1.02
C SER A 196 4.75 23.12 2.11
N LEU A 197 4.51 24.40 2.27
CA LEU A 197 5.03 25.23 3.34
C LEU A 197 3.85 25.91 4.03
N SER A 198 3.77 25.79 5.35
CA SER A 198 2.75 26.45 6.17
C SER A 198 3.36 27.06 7.43
N MET A 199 2.71 28.07 7.94
CA MET A 199 3.08 28.79 9.15
C MET A 199 1.85 28.96 10.04
#